data_883a5f0b1f932f9cabfb0554b5fc9c51
#
_entry.id   883a5f0b1f932f9cabfb0554b5fc9c51
#
_cell.length_a   1.000
_cell.length_b   1.000
_cell.length_c   1.000
_cell.angle_alpha   90.00
_cell.angle_beta   90.00
_cell.angle_gamma   90.00
#
_symmetry.space_group_name_H-M   'P 1'
#
loop_
_entity.id
_entity.type
_entity.pdbx_description
1 polymer ?
#
loop_
_entity_poly.entity_id
_entity_poly.type
_entity_poly.pdbx_seq_one_letter_code
_entity_poly.pdbx_strand_id
1 'polypeptide(L)'
;MHIATANLEIQREPFIRPFAFKGSAFHEKWNLVVRLQTDKGRTAFGVGGLAVLWSDARVFAAHSEVGGNALMVAVLERALALVRDQSFVGPREIFRQVFPEVHAYAQEITRQPDLRQTFTLNALVALDNAAWVLAARESGSETFDAMLSPDERGLLKHRQQHVASVPAIGYASTPAEVHAMVERGAYLLKIKIGQPGDQAAMLAKDCEWLSHLHDMVKDRETSMTESGRVLYYLDANGRYESVEALLQLLRHAERIGMRERIVVIEEPLVEELAVDVSQVPVCLAADESLHAAEDVTTRAQQGYGAIAVKAAGKTLSLALQMVQAADAAGLQPFVADNACVPILVDWNKNVAGRLPAFPGLKGGIMETNGRENYGVEAWRRMLAEHPCAGARWLEPEGGGFVLQDSFYAQSGGILADPKPYSELFRV
;
A
#
# COMPACT_ATOMS: atom_id res chain seq x y z
N MET A 1 -21.02 18.72 2.46
CA MET A 1 -20.79 18.51 3.92
C MET A 1 -20.06 19.72 4.50
N HIS A 2 -20.55 20.25 5.62
CA HIS A 2 -19.86 21.30 6.39
C HIS A 2 -19.17 20.64 7.59
N ILE A 3 -17.84 20.80 7.71
CA ILE A 3 -17.04 20.19 8.78
C ILE A 3 -16.95 21.15 9.94
N ALA A 4 -17.80 20.97 10.96
CA ALA A 4 -17.80 21.82 12.14
C ALA A 4 -16.62 21.55 13.08
N THR A 5 -16.23 20.29 13.26
CA THR A 5 -15.07 19.92 14.07
C THR A 5 -14.21 18.86 13.40
N ALA A 6 -12.91 18.95 13.62
CA ALA A 6 -11.90 18.01 13.18
C ALA A 6 -10.90 17.79 14.31
N ASN A 7 -10.76 16.56 14.78
CA ASN A 7 -9.93 16.19 15.92
C ASN A 7 -8.98 15.06 15.54
N LEU A 8 -7.84 14.97 16.20
CA LEU A 8 -6.80 13.97 15.99
C LEU A 8 -6.46 13.27 17.30
N GLU A 9 -6.30 11.97 17.22
CA GLU A 9 -5.69 11.12 18.24
C GLU A 9 -4.61 10.22 17.62
N ILE A 10 -3.71 9.69 18.43
CA ILE A 10 -2.58 8.88 17.97
C ILE A 10 -2.56 7.59 18.77
N GLN A 11 -2.55 6.46 18.04
CA GLN A 11 -2.28 5.14 18.63
C GLN A 11 -0.93 4.63 18.10
N ARG A 12 -0.04 4.24 19.01
CA ARG A 12 1.26 3.68 18.66
C ARG A 12 1.22 2.16 18.86
N GLU A 13 1.63 1.43 17.83
CA GLU A 13 1.70 -0.04 17.85
C GLU A 13 3.13 -0.48 17.59
N PRO A 14 3.81 -1.10 18.57
CA PRO A 14 5.17 -1.59 18.38
C PRO A 14 5.19 -2.80 17.46
N PHE A 15 6.25 -2.93 16.68
CA PHE A 15 6.55 -4.14 15.94
C PHE A 15 7.29 -5.16 16.81
N ILE A 16 7.10 -6.44 16.52
CA ILE A 16 7.81 -7.52 17.24
C ILE A 16 9.31 -7.55 16.93
N ARG A 17 9.71 -6.99 15.80
CA ARG A 17 11.10 -6.79 15.35
C ARG A 17 11.17 -5.59 14.41
N PRO A 18 12.34 -4.95 14.26
CA PRO A 18 12.50 -3.87 13.32
C PRO A 18 12.14 -4.30 11.89
N PHE A 19 11.37 -3.49 11.18
CA PHE A 19 11.07 -3.69 9.78
C PHE A 19 12.08 -2.93 8.93
N ALA A 20 12.99 -3.68 8.30
CA ALA A 20 14.14 -3.14 7.59
C ALA A 20 13.92 -3.10 6.07
N PHE A 21 14.16 -1.94 5.45
CA PHE A 21 14.24 -1.73 4.01
C PHE A 21 14.95 -0.39 3.72
N LYS A 22 15.35 -0.14 2.47
CA LYS A 22 16.08 1.09 2.08
C LYS A 22 17.30 1.43 2.98
N GLY A 23 17.96 0.41 3.52
CA GLY A 23 19.16 0.57 4.34
C GLY A 23 18.93 1.08 5.76
N SER A 24 17.69 1.14 6.23
CA SER A 24 17.30 1.54 7.59
C SER A 24 16.18 0.63 8.11
N ALA A 25 15.65 0.92 9.31
CA ALA A 25 14.56 0.15 9.92
C ALA A 25 13.69 1.04 10.79
N PHE A 26 12.41 0.67 10.94
CA PHE A 26 11.49 1.30 11.88
C PHE A 26 10.88 0.25 12.82
N HIS A 27 10.45 0.69 14.01
CA HIS A 27 10.18 -0.18 15.15
C HIS A 27 8.72 -0.20 15.58
N GLU A 28 7.93 0.76 15.10
CA GLU A 28 6.55 0.92 15.48
C GLU A 28 5.74 1.59 14.36
N LYS A 29 4.43 1.45 14.44
CA LYS A 29 3.48 2.17 13.59
C LYS A 29 2.76 3.22 14.42
N TRP A 30 2.75 4.46 13.94
CA TRP A 30 1.86 5.49 14.45
C TRP A 30 0.60 5.48 13.59
N ASN A 31 -0.52 5.08 14.18
CA ASN A 31 -1.82 5.17 13.56
C ASN A 31 -2.47 6.49 13.96
N LEU A 32 -2.62 7.39 13.00
CA LEU A 32 -3.35 8.63 13.19
C LEU A 32 -4.83 8.33 13.06
N VAL A 33 -5.63 8.87 13.97
CA VAL A 33 -7.08 8.72 13.98
C VAL A 33 -7.71 10.08 13.89
N VAL A 34 -8.45 10.34 12.82
CA VAL A 34 -9.18 11.60 12.63
C VAL A 34 -10.65 11.36 12.91
N ARG A 35 -11.25 12.24 13.72
CA ARG A 35 -12.69 12.36 13.89
C ARG A 35 -13.16 13.65 13.22
N LEU A 36 -14.02 13.53 12.21
CA LEU A 36 -14.74 14.65 11.62
C LEU A 36 -16.19 14.66 12.10
N GLN A 37 -16.74 15.86 12.34
CA GLN A 37 -18.14 16.02 12.68
C GLN A 37 -18.73 17.19 11.91
N THR A 38 -19.93 16.99 11.35
CA THR A 38 -20.67 18.06 10.68
C THR A 38 -21.48 18.91 11.68
N ASP A 39 -21.93 20.07 11.24
CA ASP A 39 -22.88 20.96 11.97
C ASP A 39 -24.21 20.24 12.31
N LYS A 40 -24.57 19.20 11.55
CA LYS A 40 -25.74 18.33 11.80
C LYS A 40 -25.48 17.21 12.80
N GLY A 41 -24.29 17.18 13.40
CA GLY A 41 -23.90 16.15 14.38
C GLY A 41 -23.49 14.80 13.80
N ARG A 42 -23.41 14.64 12.48
CA ARG A 42 -22.89 13.41 11.86
C ARG A 42 -21.39 13.34 12.09
N THR A 43 -20.92 12.20 12.57
CA THR A 43 -19.52 11.95 12.89
C THR A 43 -18.97 10.85 11.99
N ALA A 44 -17.69 10.93 11.65
CA ALA A 44 -16.94 9.87 10.95
C ALA A 44 -15.53 9.77 11.49
N PHE A 45 -14.98 8.57 11.46
CA PHE A 45 -13.60 8.27 11.84
C PHE A 45 -12.81 7.79 10.64
N GLY A 46 -11.56 8.20 10.56
CA GLY A 46 -10.59 7.70 9.59
C GLY A 46 -9.30 7.35 10.27
N VAL A 47 -8.70 6.26 9.86
CA VAL A 47 -7.40 5.79 10.35
C VAL A 47 -6.36 5.91 9.23
N GLY A 48 -5.12 6.27 9.56
CA GLY A 48 -3.99 6.30 8.63
C GLY A 48 -2.71 5.92 9.35
N GLY A 49 -1.94 5.00 8.77
CA GLY A 49 -0.69 4.51 9.36
C GLY A 49 0.53 5.20 8.77
N LEU A 50 1.34 5.86 9.61
CA LEU A 50 2.53 6.58 9.17
C LEU A 50 3.68 5.65 8.76
N ALA A 51 4.41 6.03 7.72
CA ALA A 51 5.57 5.29 7.20
C ALA A 51 6.63 6.25 6.66
N VAL A 52 7.31 6.99 7.55
CA VAL A 52 8.27 8.04 7.18
C VAL A 52 9.39 7.51 6.30
N LEU A 53 10.01 6.37 6.66
CA LEU A 53 11.11 5.78 5.90
C LEU A 53 10.71 5.44 4.45
N TRP A 54 9.49 4.95 4.25
CA TRP A 54 8.96 4.66 2.91
C TRP A 54 8.66 5.95 2.14
N SER A 55 8.02 6.92 2.79
CA SER A 55 7.50 8.13 2.15
C SER A 55 8.59 9.15 1.80
N ASP A 56 9.58 9.37 2.68
CA ASP A 56 10.81 10.12 2.38
C ASP A 56 11.94 9.68 3.33
N ALA A 57 12.87 8.86 2.82
CA ALA A 57 13.99 8.34 3.59
C ALA A 57 14.96 9.44 4.09
N ARG A 58 15.00 10.61 3.42
CA ARG A 58 15.85 11.75 3.83
C ARG A 58 15.32 12.39 5.10
N VAL A 59 13.99 12.53 5.22
CA VAL A 59 13.36 13.00 6.46
C VAL A 59 13.60 12.01 7.59
N PHE A 60 13.45 10.70 7.34
CA PHE A 60 13.73 9.68 8.33
C PHE A 60 15.18 9.74 8.84
N ALA A 61 16.15 9.89 7.93
CA ALA A 61 17.57 9.97 8.30
C ALA A 61 17.91 11.25 9.07
N ALA A 62 17.27 12.39 8.72
CA ALA A 62 17.54 13.67 9.35
C ALA A 62 16.89 13.85 10.73
N HIS A 63 15.75 13.18 10.98
CA HIS A 63 14.88 13.45 12.15
C HIS A 63 14.60 12.23 13.03
N SER A 64 15.17 11.09 12.76
CA SER A 64 14.81 9.80 13.37
C SER A 64 13.36 9.35 13.06
N GLU A 65 13.00 8.15 13.49
CA GLU A 65 11.64 7.61 13.35
C GLU A 65 10.60 8.49 14.09
N VAL A 66 10.87 8.77 15.36
CA VAL A 66 9.94 9.57 16.20
C VAL A 66 9.83 11.01 15.70
N GLY A 67 10.95 11.64 15.36
CA GLY A 67 10.97 13.01 14.84
C GLY A 67 10.23 13.12 13.50
N GLY A 68 10.45 12.18 12.59
CA GLY A 68 9.75 12.14 11.30
C GLY A 68 8.24 11.91 11.44
N ASN A 69 7.82 11.00 12.34
CA ASN A 69 6.41 10.79 12.66
C ASN A 69 5.77 12.05 13.26
N ALA A 70 6.47 12.75 14.16
CA ALA A 70 5.98 14.01 14.75
C ALA A 70 5.79 15.11 13.69
N LEU A 71 6.67 15.20 12.70
CA LEU A 71 6.50 16.10 11.56
C LEU A 71 5.27 15.75 10.73
N MET A 72 5.01 14.47 10.46
CA MET A 72 3.78 14.04 9.78
C MET A 72 2.52 14.35 10.59
N VAL A 73 2.57 14.25 11.93
CA VAL A 73 1.47 14.69 12.81
C VAL A 73 1.20 16.18 12.62
N ALA A 74 2.25 17.02 12.62
CA ALA A 74 2.11 18.46 12.40
C ALA A 74 1.52 18.79 11.02
N VAL A 75 1.88 18.02 9.99
CA VAL A 75 1.30 18.12 8.63
C VAL A 75 -0.21 17.84 8.66
N LEU A 76 -0.65 16.78 9.35
CA LEU A 76 -2.07 16.47 9.49
C LEU A 76 -2.80 17.52 10.31
N GLU A 77 -2.23 18.01 11.41
CA GLU A 77 -2.81 19.10 12.22
C GLU A 77 -3.05 20.35 11.37
N ARG A 78 -2.11 20.69 10.48
CA ARG A 78 -2.31 21.80 9.53
C ARG A 78 -3.49 21.55 8.62
N ALA A 79 -3.63 20.34 8.08
CA ALA A 79 -4.75 19.97 7.23
C ALA A 79 -6.09 20.06 7.99
N LEU A 80 -6.13 19.59 9.24
CA LEU A 80 -7.33 19.67 10.08
C LEU A 80 -7.73 21.11 10.37
N ALA A 81 -6.77 22.00 10.56
CA ALA A 81 -7.04 23.44 10.74
C ALA A 81 -7.66 24.06 9.49
N LEU A 82 -7.27 23.59 8.29
CA LEU A 82 -7.81 24.11 7.02
C LEU A 82 -9.23 23.59 6.70
N VAL A 83 -9.60 22.41 7.18
CA VAL A 83 -10.93 21.86 6.90
C VAL A 83 -11.98 22.25 7.93
N ARG A 84 -11.58 22.70 9.14
CA ARG A 84 -12.49 23.09 10.21
C ARG A 84 -13.28 24.34 9.83
N ASP A 85 -14.58 24.30 10.08
CA ASP A 85 -15.56 25.33 9.72
C ASP A 85 -15.65 25.63 8.22
N GLN A 86 -15.29 24.64 7.38
CA GLN A 86 -15.36 24.75 5.93
C GLN A 86 -16.41 23.79 5.33
N SER A 87 -16.89 24.15 4.14
CA SER A 87 -17.85 23.36 3.38
C SER A 87 -17.20 22.78 2.13
N PHE A 88 -17.45 21.50 1.88
CA PHE A 88 -16.92 20.78 0.72
C PHE A 88 -18.04 19.95 0.04
N VAL A 89 -17.92 19.75 -1.26
CA VAL A 89 -18.80 18.84 -2.02
C VAL A 89 -18.50 17.38 -1.65
N GLY A 90 -17.23 17.04 -1.44
CA GLY A 90 -16.84 15.69 -1.09
C GLY A 90 -15.33 15.54 -0.81
N PRO A 91 -14.87 14.30 -0.55
CA PRO A 91 -13.48 14.05 -0.15
C PRO A 91 -12.45 14.48 -1.21
N ARG A 92 -12.76 14.32 -2.50
CA ARG A 92 -11.88 14.74 -3.61
C ARG A 92 -11.64 16.24 -3.62
N GLU A 93 -12.65 17.02 -3.25
CA GLU A 93 -12.51 18.47 -3.15
C GLU A 93 -11.64 18.86 -1.96
N ILE A 94 -11.82 18.21 -0.80
CA ILE A 94 -10.93 18.39 0.35
C ILE A 94 -9.50 18.15 -0.06
N PHE A 95 -9.22 17.00 -0.67
CA PHE A 95 -7.88 16.64 -1.12
C PHE A 95 -7.29 17.71 -2.05
N ARG A 96 -8.03 18.10 -3.09
CA ARG A 96 -7.56 19.08 -4.07
C ARG A 96 -7.29 20.47 -3.48
N GLN A 97 -8.11 20.92 -2.54
CA GLN A 97 -7.96 22.26 -1.94
C GLN A 97 -6.89 22.30 -0.85
N VAL A 98 -6.79 21.23 -0.05
CA VAL A 98 -5.93 21.21 1.15
C VAL A 98 -4.50 20.77 0.81
N PHE A 99 -4.32 19.83 -0.11
CA PHE A 99 -3.02 19.22 -0.39
C PHE A 99 -1.93 20.23 -0.77
N PRO A 100 -2.12 21.21 -1.67
CA PRO A 100 -1.04 22.12 -2.07
C PRO A 100 -0.49 22.95 -0.91
N GLU A 101 -1.36 23.51 -0.07
CA GLU A 101 -0.95 24.31 1.08
C GLU A 101 -0.26 23.45 2.15
N VAL A 102 -0.81 22.26 2.43
CA VAL A 102 -0.25 21.33 3.41
C VAL A 102 1.09 20.77 2.96
N HIS A 103 1.26 20.54 1.65
CA HIS A 103 2.55 20.10 1.12
C HIS A 103 3.61 21.20 1.22
N ALA A 104 3.27 22.44 0.90
CA ALA A 104 4.16 23.58 1.10
C ALA A 104 4.57 23.74 2.58
N TYR A 105 3.63 23.59 3.49
CA TYR A 105 3.91 23.57 4.94
C TYR A 105 4.83 22.42 5.33
N ALA A 106 4.61 21.21 4.78
CA ALA A 106 5.47 20.04 5.02
C ALA A 106 6.90 20.29 4.55
N GLN A 107 7.10 20.92 3.37
CA GLN A 107 8.42 21.30 2.87
C GLN A 107 9.12 22.29 3.83
N GLU A 108 8.38 23.27 4.37
CA GLU A 108 8.90 24.23 5.32
C GLU A 108 9.40 23.58 6.62
N ILE A 109 8.55 22.79 7.29
CA ILE A 109 8.87 22.20 8.59
C ILE A 109 9.93 21.09 8.51
N THR A 110 10.02 20.38 7.38
CA THR A 110 11.05 19.37 7.14
C THR A 110 12.35 19.98 6.62
N ARG A 111 12.34 21.24 6.20
CA ARG A 111 13.45 21.93 5.50
C ARG A 111 13.91 21.17 4.25
N GLN A 112 12.97 20.55 3.54
CA GLN A 112 13.20 19.84 2.30
C GLN A 112 12.37 20.50 1.17
N PRO A 113 12.96 21.42 0.37
CA PRO A 113 12.23 22.10 -0.71
C PRO A 113 11.70 21.13 -1.77
N ASP A 114 12.38 20.01 -1.94
CA ASP A 114 12.06 18.91 -2.84
C ASP A 114 11.46 17.70 -2.09
N LEU A 115 10.76 17.94 -0.99
CA LEU A 115 10.08 16.90 -0.22
C LEU A 115 9.17 16.07 -1.12
N ARG A 116 9.27 14.75 -1.03
CA ARG A 116 8.38 13.85 -1.77
C ARG A 116 6.94 14.06 -1.37
N GLN A 117 6.05 14.19 -2.36
CA GLN A 117 4.61 14.34 -2.10
C GLN A 117 4.05 13.17 -1.28
N THR A 118 4.62 11.98 -1.43
CA THR A 118 4.27 10.78 -0.66
C THR A 118 4.35 11.00 0.86
N PHE A 119 5.26 11.86 1.35
CA PHE A 119 5.34 12.21 2.78
C PHE A 119 4.05 12.89 3.26
N THR A 120 3.58 13.88 2.52
CA THR A 120 2.34 14.60 2.82
C THR A 120 1.11 13.71 2.60
N LEU A 121 1.08 12.95 1.50
CA LEU A 121 -0.01 12.03 1.20
C LEU A 121 -0.22 11.00 2.31
N ASN A 122 0.87 10.41 2.80
CA ASN A 122 0.79 9.42 3.88
C ASN A 122 0.25 10.04 5.19
N ALA A 123 0.64 11.26 5.52
CA ALA A 123 0.09 11.99 6.66
C ALA A 123 -1.42 12.25 6.53
N LEU A 124 -1.93 12.44 5.31
CA LEU A 124 -3.33 12.78 5.05
C LEU A 124 -4.28 11.58 4.94
N VAL A 125 -3.80 10.34 4.97
CA VAL A 125 -4.65 9.13 4.81
C VAL A 125 -5.80 9.10 5.81
N ALA A 126 -5.55 9.44 7.09
CA ALA A 126 -6.59 9.45 8.11
C ALA A 126 -7.68 10.49 7.83
N LEU A 127 -7.32 11.68 7.37
CA LEU A 127 -8.28 12.72 6.99
C LEU A 127 -9.09 12.29 5.75
N ASP A 128 -8.43 11.74 4.73
CA ASP A 128 -9.09 11.29 3.51
C ASP A 128 -10.09 10.18 3.81
N ASN A 129 -9.71 9.15 4.57
CA ASN A 129 -10.59 8.07 4.98
C ASN A 129 -11.79 8.58 5.80
N ALA A 130 -11.57 9.50 6.76
CA ALA A 130 -12.65 10.13 7.52
C ALA A 130 -13.60 10.91 6.61
N ALA A 131 -13.09 11.64 5.64
CA ALA A 131 -13.88 12.41 4.69
C ALA A 131 -14.73 11.51 3.77
N TRP A 132 -14.19 10.38 3.30
CA TRP A 132 -14.92 9.39 2.53
C TRP A 132 -16.07 8.76 3.35
N VAL A 133 -15.81 8.35 4.59
CA VAL A 133 -16.84 7.82 5.49
C VAL A 133 -17.90 8.87 5.80
N LEU A 134 -17.49 10.14 6.04
CA LEU A 134 -18.43 11.23 6.31
C LEU A 134 -19.33 11.51 5.10
N ALA A 135 -18.76 11.56 3.90
CA ALA A 135 -19.51 11.75 2.66
C ALA A 135 -20.50 10.60 2.42
N ALA A 136 -20.11 9.36 2.70
CA ALA A 136 -20.99 8.19 2.63
C ALA A 136 -22.18 8.35 3.58
N ARG A 137 -21.95 8.75 4.83
CA ARG A 137 -23.00 8.99 5.82
C ARG A 137 -23.92 10.15 5.45
N GLU A 138 -23.38 11.21 4.84
CA GLU A 138 -24.18 12.34 4.36
C GLU A 138 -25.09 11.95 3.21
N SER A 139 -24.61 11.12 2.27
CA SER A 139 -25.36 10.66 1.09
C SER A 139 -26.24 9.43 1.34
N GLY A 140 -26.11 8.77 2.51
CA GLY A 140 -26.77 7.49 2.77
C GLY A 140 -26.17 6.31 2.00
N SER A 141 -24.90 6.43 1.58
CA SER A 141 -24.19 5.34 0.90
C SER A 141 -23.78 4.26 1.91
N GLU A 142 -24.20 3.03 1.71
CA GLU A 142 -23.97 1.90 2.61
C GLU A 142 -22.83 0.98 2.15
N THR A 143 -22.31 1.17 0.93
CA THR A 143 -21.25 0.34 0.37
C THR A 143 -20.17 1.19 -0.28
N PHE A 144 -18.97 0.61 -0.42
CA PHE A 144 -17.86 1.23 -1.13
C PHE A 144 -18.25 1.63 -2.57
N ASP A 145 -19.00 0.77 -3.26
CA ASP A 145 -19.46 1.07 -4.62
C ASP A 145 -20.40 2.28 -4.69
N ALA A 146 -21.23 2.46 -3.66
CA ALA A 146 -22.15 3.60 -3.60
C ALA A 146 -21.43 4.93 -3.35
N MET A 147 -20.21 4.90 -2.79
CA MET A 147 -19.37 6.09 -2.58
C MET A 147 -18.69 6.59 -3.86
N LEU A 148 -18.54 5.70 -4.85
CA LEU A 148 -17.81 5.98 -6.08
C LEU A 148 -18.70 6.71 -7.09
N SER A 149 -18.10 7.57 -7.92
CA SER A 149 -18.73 8.12 -9.10
C SER A 149 -19.04 7.03 -10.13
N PRO A 150 -19.93 7.28 -11.12
CA PRO A 150 -20.18 6.31 -12.19
C PRO A 150 -18.93 5.86 -12.94
N ASP A 151 -18.01 6.80 -13.22
CA ASP A 151 -16.77 6.51 -13.94
C ASP A 151 -15.84 5.62 -13.10
N GLU A 152 -15.66 5.92 -11.83
CA GLU A 152 -14.85 5.11 -10.92
C GLU A 152 -15.43 3.70 -10.71
N ARG A 153 -16.77 3.58 -10.65
CA ARG A 153 -17.42 2.26 -10.65
C ARG A 153 -17.14 1.48 -11.93
N GLY A 154 -17.03 2.17 -13.08
CA GLY A 154 -16.64 1.57 -14.35
C GLY A 154 -15.23 0.99 -14.32
N LEU A 155 -14.29 1.68 -13.65
CA LEU A 155 -12.90 1.25 -13.46
C LEU A 155 -12.79 0.13 -12.42
N LEU A 156 -13.51 0.24 -11.32
CA LEU A 156 -13.52 -0.69 -10.19
C LEU A 156 -14.71 -1.65 -10.25
N LYS A 157 -14.98 -2.22 -11.42
CA LYS A 157 -16.18 -3.04 -11.70
C LYS A 157 -16.05 -4.52 -11.36
N HIS A 158 -14.83 -5.01 -11.17
CA HIS A 158 -14.59 -6.42 -10.89
C HIS A 158 -15.06 -6.83 -9.49
N ARG A 159 -15.23 -8.13 -9.29
CA ARG A 159 -15.57 -8.76 -8.01
C ARG A 159 -14.70 -10.01 -7.88
N GLN A 160 -13.43 -9.78 -7.52
CA GLN A 160 -12.50 -10.88 -7.31
C GLN A 160 -12.96 -11.71 -6.10
N GLN A 161 -13.13 -13.02 -6.30
CA GLN A 161 -13.42 -13.93 -5.20
C GLN A 161 -12.17 -14.22 -4.36
N HIS A 162 -11.00 -14.08 -4.98
CA HIS A 162 -9.71 -14.29 -4.34
C HIS A 162 -8.78 -13.12 -4.68
N VAL A 163 -8.08 -12.63 -3.66
CA VAL A 163 -7.01 -11.64 -3.80
C VAL A 163 -5.78 -12.21 -3.11
N ALA A 164 -4.67 -12.35 -3.85
CA ALA A 164 -3.42 -12.85 -3.29
C ALA A 164 -3.02 -12.02 -2.06
N SER A 165 -2.80 -12.69 -0.94
CA SER A 165 -2.12 -12.10 0.22
C SER A 165 -0.63 -12.31 0.00
N VAL A 166 0.09 -11.26 -0.36
CA VAL A 166 1.47 -11.35 -0.81
C VAL A 166 2.42 -11.07 0.35
N PRO A 167 2.96 -12.10 1.02
CA PRO A 167 3.90 -11.91 2.10
C PRO A 167 5.24 -11.40 1.56
N ALA A 168 5.84 -10.43 2.27
CA ALA A 168 7.15 -9.91 1.93
C ALA A 168 8.27 -10.78 2.51
N ILE A 169 9.18 -11.23 1.66
CA ILE A 169 10.40 -11.96 2.02
C ILE A 169 11.56 -10.97 1.96
N GLY A 170 12.04 -10.57 3.13
CA GLY A 170 13.19 -9.67 3.28
C GLY A 170 14.52 -10.41 3.25
N TYR A 171 15.63 -9.67 3.23
CA TYR A 171 16.99 -10.23 3.19
C TYR A 171 17.35 -11.11 4.40
N ALA A 172 16.69 -10.88 5.54
CA ALA A 172 16.89 -11.63 6.78
C ALA A 172 15.89 -12.77 6.99
N SER A 173 15.00 -13.02 6.01
CA SER A 173 14.02 -14.10 6.10
C SER A 173 14.71 -15.45 6.08
N THR A 174 14.36 -16.31 7.04
CA THR A 174 14.94 -17.64 7.15
C THR A 174 14.25 -18.64 6.22
N PRO A 175 14.93 -19.73 5.83
CA PRO A 175 14.29 -20.83 5.08
C PRO A 175 13.02 -21.35 5.74
N ALA A 176 13.00 -21.46 7.08
CA ALA A 176 11.84 -21.93 7.83
C ALA A 176 10.64 -20.99 7.69
N GLU A 177 10.86 -19.65 7.70
CA GLU A 177 9.81 -18.67 7.49
C GLU A 177 9.23 -18.76 6.08
N VAL A 178 10.08 -18.90 5.05
CA VAL A 178 9.64 -19.05 3.66
C VAL A 178 8.84 -20.34 3.47
N HIS A 179 9.33 -21.47 3.98
CA HIS A 179 8.58 -22.72 3.97
C HIS A 179 7.22 -22.57 4.65
N ALA A 180 7.17 -21.96 5.82
CA ALA A 180 5.92 -21.74 6.54
C ALA A 180 4.92 -20.84 5.75
N MET A 181 5.41 -19.86 4.97
CA MET A 181 4.54 -19.07 4.07
C MET A 181 3.92 -19.95 2.98
N VAL A 182 4.73 -20.76 2.33
CA VAL A 182 4.29 -21.65 1.24
C VAL A 182 3.39 -22.78 1.76
N GLU A 183 3.69 -23.35 2.94
CA GLU A 183 2.82 -24.34 3.59
C GLU A 183 1.45 -23.78 3.98
N ARG A 184 1.38 -22.48 4.31
CA ARG A 184 0.09 -21.78 4.49
C ARG A 184 -0.61 -21.42 3.17
N GLY A 185 -0.06 -21.85 2.04
CA GLY A 185 -0.64 -21.70 0.72
C GLY A 185 -0.23 -20.45 -0.05
N ALA A 186 0.79 -19.69 0.39
CA ALA A 186 1.28 -18.56 -0.39
C ALA A 186 1.69 -18.98 -1.79
N TYR A 187 1.08 -18.39 -2.81
CA TYR A 187 1.27 -18.72 -4.22
C TYR A 187 1.88 -17.57 -5.04
N LEU A 188 1.99 -16.39 -4.45
CA LEU A 188 2.74 -15.25 -4.95
C LEU A 188 3.63 -14.75 -3.83
N LEU A 189 4.95 -14.75 -4.05
CA LEU A 189 5.95 -14.38 -3.05
C LEU A 189 6.59 -13.05 -3.45
N LYS A 190 6.43 -12.02 -2.61
CA LYS A 190 7.15 -10.75 -2.79
C LYS A 190 8.56 -10.88 -2.22
N ILE A 191 9.55 -10.82 -3.08
CA ILE A 191 10.97 -11.00 -2.74
C ILE A 191 11.67 -9.65 -2.81
N LYS A 192 12.19 -9.19 -1.69
CA LYS A 192 13.05 -8.00 -1.65
C LYS A 192 14.39 -8.30 -2.32
N ILE A 193 14.75 -7.45 -3.28
CA ILE A 193 16.05 -7.41 -3.96
C ILE A 193 16.66 -6.02 -3.78
N GLY A 194 17.87 -5.77 -4.28
CA GLY A 194 18.58 -4.52 -4.01
C GLY A 194 19.30 -4.54 -2.67
N GLN A 195 19.97 -5.64 -2.33
CA GLN A 195 20.66 -5.84 -1.07
C GLN A 195 21.78 -4.80 -0.82
N PRO A 196 22.21 -4.58 0.44
CA PRO A 196 23.24 -3.60 0.76
C PRO A 196 24.59 -3.91 0.08
N GLY A 197 25.23 -2.88 -0.46
CA GLY A 197 26.53 -2.93 -1.14
C GLY A 197 26.58 -1.94 -2.31
N ASP A 198 27.70 -1.93 -3.02
CA ASP A 198 27.79 -1.31 -4.34
C ASP A 198 27.00 -2.13 -5.38
N GLN A 199 26.82 -1.63 -6.58
CA GLN A 199 25.97 -2.26 -7.60
C GLN A 199 26.41 -3.69 -7.96
N ALA A 200 27.72 -3.97 -7.98
CA ALA A 200 28.24 -5.29 -8.31
C ALA A 200 28.00 -6.29 -7.16
N ALA A 201 28.29 -5.89 -5.94
CA ALA A 201 28.05 -6.70 -4.75
C ALA A 201 26.54 -6.94 -4.51
N MET A 202 25.72 -5.91 -4.73
CA MET A 202 24.27 -5.99 -4.66
C MET A 202 23.73 -7.04 -5.64
N LEU A 203 24.10 -6.93 -6.92
CA LEU A 203 23.68 -7.86 -7.96
C LEU A 203 24.10 -9.31 -7.65
N ALA A 204 25.33 -9.52 -7.18
CA ALA A 204 25.82 -10.84 -6.82
C ALA A 204 24.99 -11.47 -5.68
N LYS A 205 24.71 -10.70 -4.63
CA LYS A 205 23.89 -11.14 -3.48
C LYS A 205 22.45 -11.42 -3.91
N ASP A 206 21.87 -10.58 -4.78
CA ASP A 206 20.51 -10.77 -5.27
C ASP A 206 20.42 -12.05 -6.12
N CYS A 207 21.40 -12.32 -6.97
CA CYS A 207 21.48 -13.57 -7.75
C CYS A 207 21.55 -14.81 -6.84
N GLU A 208 22.38 -14.78 -5.81
CA GLU A 208 22.50 -15.88 -4.83
C GLU A 208 21.18 -16.07 -4.07
N TRP A 209 20.58 -14.98 -3.61
CA TRP A 209 19.30 -14.98 -2.90
C TRP A 209 18.17 -15.55 -3.74
N LEU A 210 18.02 -15.13 -5.00
CA LEU A 210 17.01 -15.65 -5.91
C LEU A 210 17.21 -17.14 -6.18
N SER A 211 18.45 -17.62 -6.36
CA SER A 211 18.76 -19.04 -6.53
C SER A 211 18.30 -19.85 -5.32
N HIS A 212 18.66 -19.40 -4.12
CA HIS A 212 18.29 -20.05 -2.89
C HIS A 212 16.76 -20.13 -2.69
N LEU A 213 16.06 -19.02 -2.88
CA LEU A 213 14.60 -18.98 -2.78
C LEU A 213 13.92 -19.86 -3.84
N HIS A 214 14.39 -19.81 -5.09
CA HIS A 214 13.82 -20.61 -6.15
C HIS A 214 13.97 -22.10 -5.86
N ASP A 215 15.14 -22.55 -5.44
CA ASP A 215 15.37 -23.95 -5.09
C ASP A 215 14.46 -24.46 -3.97
N MET A 216 14.12 -23.62 -3.01
CA MET A 216 13.19 -23.99 -1.91
C MET A 216 11.75 -24.20 -2.39
N VAL A 217 11.29 -23.47 -3.44
CA VAL A 217 9.85 -23.43 -3.76
C VAL A 217 9.51 -23.83 -5.18
N LYS A 218 10.50 -24.11 -6.06
CA LYS A 218 10.29 -24.40 -7.50
C LYS A 218 9.36 -25.56 -7.76
N ASP A 219 9.31 -26.56 -6.88
CA ASP A 219 8.51 -27.78 -7.06
C ASP A 219 7.10 -27.67 -6.45
N ARG A 220 6.78 -26.54 -5.80
CA ARG A 220 5.48 -26.33 -5.19
C ARG A 220 4.41 -26.02 -6.23
N GLU A 221 3.26 -26.69 -6.08
CA GLU A 221 2.10 -26.54 -6.95
C GLU A 221 1.00 -25.75 -6.25
N THR A 222 0.18 -25.05 -7.05
CA THR A 222 -0.97 -24.29 -6.57
C THR A 222 -2.05 -24.24 -7.65
N SER A 223 -3.31 -24.25 -7.25
CA SER A 223 -4.43 -24.05 -8.17
C SER A 223 -4.74 -22.55 -8.41
N MET A 224 -4.05 -21.64 -7.72
CA MET A 224 -4.34 -20.20 -7.71
C MET A 224 -3.62 -19.41 -8.82
N THR A 225 -2.74 -20.06 -9.58
CA THR A 225 -2.03 -19.49 -10.72
C THR A 225 -2.40 -20.20 -12.02
N GLU A 226 -2.20 -19.55 -13.16
CA GLU A 226 -2.46 -20.14 -14.46
C GLU A 226 -1.46 -21.27 -14.79
N SER A 227 -0.21 -21.11 -14.38
CA SER A 227 0.87 -22.09 -14.57
C SER A 227 0.79 -23.29 -13.64
N GLY A 228 -0.05 -23.25 -12.60
CA GLY A 228 -0.06 -24.25 -11.53
C GLY A 228 1.14 -24.20 -10.59
N ARG A 229 1.98 -23.18 -10.68
CA ARG A 229 3.23 -23.02 -9.91
C ARG A 229 3.21 -21.75 -9.06
N VAL A 230 3.99 -21.74 -7.98
CA VAL A 230 4.24 -20.52 -7.19
C VAL A 230 4.93 -19.49 -8.06
N LEU A 231 4.47 -18.24 -8.00
CA LEU A 231 4.98 -17.11 -8.78
C LEU A 231 5.77 -16.14 -7.89
N TYR A 232 6.56 -15.28 -8.53
CA TYR A 232 7.43 -14.32 -7.87
C TYR A 232 7.08 -12.89 -8.26
N TYR A 233 7.11 -12.04 -7.28
CA TYR A 233 7.00 -10.60 -7.36
C TYR A 233 8.30 -10.03 -6.75
N LEU A 234 9.16 -9.44 -7.54
CA LEU A 234 10.41 -8.86 -7.06
C LEU A 234 10.20 -7.39 -6.70
N ASP A 235 10.83 -6.90 -5.65
CA ASP A 235 10.77 -5.50 -5.24
C ASP A 235 12.17 -4.99 -4.90
N ALA A 236 12.66 -4.05 -5.71
CA ALA A 236 13.99 -3.47 -5.59
C ALA A 236 14.01 -2.14 -4.81
N ASN A 237 12.86 -1.52 -4.56
CA ASN A 237 12.73 -0.22 -3.90
C ASN A 237 13.69 0.86 -4.50
N GLY A 238 13.84 0.90 -5.83
CA GLY A 238 14.64 1.87 -6.55
C GLY A 238 16.15 1.72 -6.36
N ARG A 239 16.66 0.50 -6.22
CA ARG A 239 18.07 0.28 -5.88
C ARG A 239 18.99 0.05 -7.09
N TYR A 240 18.47 -0.32 -8.25
CA TYR A 240 19.28 -0.52 -9.44
C TYR A 240 19.54 0.81 -10.16
N GLU A 241 20.81 1.07 -10.48
CA GLU A 241 21.23 2.33 -11.12
C GLU A 241 21.28 2.22 -12.66
N SER A 242 21.02 1.03 -13.22
CA SER A 242 20.99 0.84 -14.67
C SER A 242 20.08 -0.31 -15.10
N VAL A 243 19.52 -0.20 -16.29
CA VAL A 243 18.76 -1.28 -16.96
C VAL A 243 19.65 -2.49 -17.21
N GLU A 244 20.93 -2.28 -17.51
CA GLU A 244 21.86 -3.39 -17.76
C GLU A 244 22.06 -4.27 -16.53
N ALA A 245 22.17 -3.70 -15.32
CA ALA A 245 22.27 -4.46 -14.08
C ALA A 245 20.99 -5.30 -13.84
N LEU A 246 19.81 -4.71 -14.11
CA LEU A 246 18.53 -5.43 -14.04
C LEU A 246 18.47 -6.59 -15.06
N LEU A 247 18.92 -6.36 -16.29
CA LEU A 247 18.99 -7.42 -17.32
C LEU A 247 19.98 -8.54 -16.93
N GLN A 248 21.06 -8.22 -16.21
CA GLN A 248 21.98 -9.25 -15.67
C GLN A 248 21.29 -10.11 -14.61
N LEU A 249 20.51 -9.53 -13.72
CA LEU A 249 19.69 -10.29 -12.77
C LEU A 249 18.70 -11.21 -13.50
N LEU A 250 18.02 -10.71 -14.53
CA LEU A 250 17.05 -11.50 -15.30
C LEU A 250 17.72 -12.62 -16.11
N ARG A 251 18.91 -12.40 -16.67
CA ARG A 251 19.72 -13.49 -17.28
C ARG A 251 20.09 -14.58 -16.27
N HIS A 252 20.38 -14.19 -15.02
CA HIS A 252 20.56 -15.17 -13.95
C HIS A 252 19.28 -15.93 -13.63
N ALA A 253 18.15 -15.23 -13.46
CA ALA A 253 16.86 -15.85 -13.23
C ALA A 253 16.46 -16.83 -14.33
N GLU A 254 16.80 -16.52 -15.58
CA GLU A 254 16.59 -17.42 -16.73
C GLU A 254 17.44 -18.69 -16.61
N ARG A 255 18.74 -18.58 -16.29
CA ARG A 255 19.63 -19.76 -16.12
C ARG A 255 19.16 -20.73 -15.05
N ILE A 256 18.51 -20.25 -13.99
CA ILE A 256 17.97 -21.10 -12.92
C ILE A 256 16.51 -21.52 -13.15
N GLY A 257 15.89 -21.14 -14.28
CA GLY A 257 14.49 -21.49 -14.60
C GLY A 257 13.43 -20.70 -13.83
N MET A 258 13.80 -19.56 -13.23
CA MET A 258 12.92 -18.71 -12.42
C MET A 258 12.19 -17.64 -13.23
N ARG A 259 12.78 -17.13 -14.33
CA ARG A 259 12.31 -15.93 -15.04
C ARG A 259 10.84 -15.98 -15.42
N GLU A 260 10.35 -17.11 -15.98
CA GLU A 260 8.96 -17.26 -16.42
C GLU A 260 7.93 -17.23 -15.29
N ARG A 261 8.39 -17.29 -14.05
CA ARG A 261 7.56 -17.19 -12.86
C ARG A 261 7.60 -15.80 -12.23
N ILE A 262 8.42 -14.87 -12.73
CA ILE A 262 8.47 -13.48 -12.27
C ILE A 262 7.35 -12.74 -12.99
N VAL A 263 6.29 -12.42 -12.27
CA VAL A 263 5.11 -11.72 -12.84
C VAL A 263 5.30 -10.20 -12.86
N VAL A 264 6.09 -9.66 -11.92
CA VAL A 264 6.33 -8.22 -11.83
C VAL A 264 7.63 -7.93 -11.07
N ILE A 265 8.30 -6.85 -11.46
CA ILE A 265 9.40 -6.23 -10.71
C ILE A 265 8.98 -4.81 -10.36
N GLU A 266 8.76 -4.56 -9.07
CA GLU A 266 8.37 -3.25 -8.52
C GLU A 266 9.57 -2.37 -8.30
N GLU A 267 9.42 -1.10 -8.67
CA GLU A 267 10.40 -0.03 -8.51
C GLU A 267 11.84 -0.50 -8.71
N PRO A 268 12.18 -1.01 -9.94
CA PRO A 268 13.50 -1.60 -10.17
C PRO A 268 14.62 -0.59 -10.13
N LEU A 269 14.40 0.60 -10.69
CA LEU A 269 15.43 1.61 -10.94
C LEU A 269 15.31 2.78 -9.97
N VAL A 270 16.43 3.47 -9.75
CA VAL A 270 16.42 4.74 -9.02
C VAL A 270 15.43 5.70 -9.69
N GLU A 271 14.68 6.44 -8.87
CA GLU A 271 13.53 7.23 -9.31
C GLU A 271 13.91 8.30 -10.35
N GLU A 272 15.10 8.87 -10.21
CA GLU A 272 15.62 9.93 -11.08
C GLU A 272 16.05 9.42 -12.46
N LEU A 273 16.13 8.11 -12.66
CA LEU A 273 16.56 7.51 -13.93
C LEU A 273 15.39 7.46 -14.93
N ALA A 274 15.30 8.49 -15.75
CA ALA A 274 14.29 8.60 -16.81
C ALA A 274 14.76 7.90 -18.10
N VAL A 275 14.64 6.58 -18.16
CA VAL A 275 15.07 5.75 -19.31
C VAL A 275 13.95 4.88 -19.83
N ASP A 276 14.05 4.50 -21.10
CA ASP A 276 13.18 3.49 -21.72
C ASP A 276 13.54 2.10 -21.18
N VAL A 277 12.55 1.42 -20.61
CA VAL A 277 12.64 0.07 -20.06
C VAL A 277 11.86 -0.97 -20.86
N SER A 278 11.31 -0.60 -22.01
CA SER A 278 10.47 -1.48 -22.85
C SER A 278 11.17 -2.77 -23.31
N GLN A 279 12.52 -2.76 -23.31
CA GLN A 279 13.34 -3.94 -23.63
C GLN A 279 13.42 -4.98 -22.50
N VAL A 280 12.94 -4.66 -21.28
CA VAL A 280 12.99 -5.60 -20.15
C VAL A 280 11.91 -6.66 -20.34
N PRO A 281 12.27 -7.97 -20.36
CA PRO A 281 11.35 -9.04 -20.74
C PRO A 281 10.43 -9.51 -19.59
N VAL A 282 10.17 -8.63 -18.62
CA VAL A 282 9.27 -8.85 -17.45
C VAL A 282 8.50 -7.55 -17.19
N CYS A 283 7.25 -7.66 -16.76
CA CYS A 283 6.46 -6.50 -16.38
C CYS A 283 7.15 -5.70 -15.26
N LEU A 284 7.39 -4.42 -15.49
CA LEU A 284 7.89 -3.51 -14.47
C LEU A 284 6.73 -2.69 -13.90
N ALA A 285 6.74 -2.50 -12.58
CA ALA A 285 5.75 -1.70 -11.87
C ALA A 285 6.41 -0.51 -11.18
N ALA A 286 5.72 0.63 -11.19
CA ALA A 286 6.10 1.81 -10.42
C ALA A 286 5.33 1.88 -9.10
N ASP A 287 5.99 2.28 -8.01
CA ASP A 287 5.42 2.51 -6.67
C ASP A 287 5.90 3.83 -6.08
N GLU A 288 7.13 3.86 -5.57
CA GLU A 288 7.67 5.03 -4.88
C GLU A 288 7.79 6.26 -5.78
N SER A 289 8.02 6.03 -7.04
CA SER A 289 8.13 7.08 -8.07
C SER A 289 6.79 7.62 -8.57
N LEU A 290 5.67 7.18 -7.98
CA LEU A 290 4.33 7.70 -8.27
C LEU A 290 3.87 8.62 -7.14
N HIS A 291 3.99 9.93 -7.35
CA HIS A 291 3.57 10.97 -6.40
C HIS A 291 2.25 11.62 -6.80
N ALA A 292 1.91 11.59 -8.10
CA ALA A 292 0.71 12.15 -8.68
C ALA A 292 0.19 11.25 -9.81
N ALA A 293 -1.03 11.50 -10.30
CA ALA A 293 -1.61 10.73 -11.40
C ALA A 293 -0.84 10.90 -12.72
N GLU A 294 -0.20 12.04 -12.92
CA GLU A 294 0.61 12.36 -14.09
C GLU A 294 1.85 11.46 -14.20
N ASP A 295 2.41 11.05 -13.06
CA ASP A 295 3.57 10.15 -13.03
C ASP A 295 3.23 8.78 -13.66
N VAL A 296 1.99 8.33 -13.55
CA VAL A 296 1.51 7.09 -14.19
C VAL A 296 1.71 7.16 -15.70
N THR A 297 1.33 8.27 -16.32
CA THR A 297 1.51 8.48 -17.77
C THR A 297 2.99 8.52 -18.14
N THR A 298 3.82 9.17 -17.33
CA THR A 298 5.28 9.24 -17.53
C THR A 298 5.90 7.85 -17.48
N ARG A 299 5.54 7.02 -16.49
CA ARG A 299 6.04 5.64 -16.37
C ARG A 299 5.55 4.74 -17.51
N ALA A 300 4.31 4.91 -17.96
CA ALA A 300 3.81 4.20 -19.14
C ALA A 300 4.65 4.52 -20.40
N GLN A 301 4.98 5.79 -20.64
CA GLN A 301 5.83 6.22 -21.76
C GLN A 301 7.26 5.67 -21.68
N GLN A 302 7.75 5.39 -20.48
CA GLN A 302 9.04 4.74 -20.24
C GLN A 302 9.02 3.22 -20.45
N GLY A 303 7.83 2.59 -20.66
CA GLY A 303 7.70 1.16 -20.89
C GLY A 303 7.34 0.33 -19.66
N TYR A 304 6.94 0.97 -18.54
CA TYR A 304 6.36 0.24 -17.41
C TYR A 304 5.01 -0.37 -17.80
N GLY A 305 4.72 -1.57 -17.30
CA GLY A 305 3.49 -2.31 -17.59
C GLY A 305 2.47 -2.31 -16.43
N ALA A 306 2.86 -1.88 -15.24
CA ALA A 306 2.01 -1.92 -14.05
C ALA A 306 2.29 -0.76 -13.10
N ILE A 307 1.35 -0.55 -12.15
CA ILE A 307 1.50 0.39 -11.04
C ILE A 307 1.04 -0.20 -9.71
N ALA A 308 1.74 0.14 -8.64
CA ALA A 308 1.32 -0.15 -7.28
C ALA A 308 0.42 0.99 -6.74
N VAL A 309 -0.81 0.64 -6.39
CA VAL A 309 -1.79 1.56 -5.80
C VAL A 309 -1.81 1.36 -4.29
N LYS A 310 -1.80 2.43 -3.51
CA LYS A 310 -1.78 2.37 -2.04
C LYS A 310 -2.85 3.28 -1.43
N ALA A 311 -4.12 2.85 -1.45
CA ALA A 311 -5.21 3.63 -0.85
C ALA A 311 -4.95 3.93 0.64
N ALA A 312 -4.41 2.95 1.38
CA ALA A 312 -4.02 3.11 2.79
C ALA A 312 -2.65 3.78 3.00
N GLY A 313 -1.95 4.18 1.95
CA GLY A 313 -0.62 4.82 2.03
C GLY A 313 -0.51 6.18 1.35
N LYS A 314 -1.28 6.39 0.26
CA LYS A 314 -1.26 7.62 -0.55
C LYS A 314 -2.64 8.30 -0.65
N THR A 315 -3.61 7.98 0.20
CA THR A 315 -5.03 8.34 0.18
C THR A 315 -5.86 7.56 -0.87
N LEU A 316 -7.14 7.32 -0.58
CA LEU A 316 -8.06 6.75 -1.57
C LEU A 316 -8.30 7.74 -2.72
N SER A 317 -8.41 9.03 -2.40
CA SER A 317 -8.66 10.08 -3.39
C SER A 317 -7.61 10.09 -4.50
N LEU A 318 -6.31 9.96 -4.17
CA LEU A 318 -5.25 9.85 -5.17
C LEU A 318 -5.22 8.46 -5.82
N ALA A 319 -5.45 7.39 -5.05
CA ALA A 319 -5.47 6.03 -5.57
C ALA A 319 -6.48 5.86 -6.73
N LEU A 320 -7.67 6.46 -6.62
CA LEU A 320 -8.68 6.47 -7.69
C LEU A 320 -8.20 7.22 -8.93
N GLN A 321 -7.52 8.36 -8.77
CA GLN A 321 -6.93 9.09 -9.89
C GLN A 321 -5.83 8.28 -10.59
N MET A 322 -4.98 7.58 -9.82
CA MET A 322 -3.94 6.70 -10.36
C MET A 322 -4.54 5.51 -11.13
N VAL A 323 -5.62 4.89 -10.61
CA VAL A 323 -6.33 3.81 -11.33
C VAL A 323 -6.91 4.32 -12.65
N GLN A 324 -7.48 5.53 -12.66
CA GLN A 324 -7.99 6.16 -13.88
C GLN A 324 -6.87 6.43 -14.89
N ALA A 325 -5.74 6.96 -14.43
CA ALA A 325 -4.59 7.21 -15.30
C ALA A 325 -3.98 5.90 -15.84
N ALA A 326 -3.95 4.84 -15.02
CA ALA A 326 -3.50 3.52 -15.43
C ALA A 326 -4.38 2.89 -16.52
N ASP A 327 -5.71 2.97 -16.36
CA ASP A 327 -6.66 2.49 -17.36
C ASP A 327 -6.47 3.22 -18.69
N ALA A 328 -6.36 4.55 -18.64
CA ALA A 328 -6.12 5.38 -19.83
C ALA A 328 -4.78 5.10 -20.51
N ALA A 329 -3.76 4.70 -19.76
CA ALA A 329 -2.42 4.37 -20.25
C ALA A 329 -2.23 2.88 -20.57
N GLY A 330 -3.22 2.01 -20.31
CA GLY A 330 -3.13 0.57 -20.51
C GLY A 330 -2.22 -0.15 -19.51
N LEU A 331 -1.99 0.43 -18.33
CA LEU A 331 -1.20 -0.19 -17.26
C LEU A 331 -2.05 -1.05 -16.35
N GLN A 332 -1.46 -2.12 -15.82
CA GLN A 332 -2.10 -3.02 -14.86
C GLN A 332 -1.95 -2.48 -13.42
N PRO A 333 -3.03 -2.01 -12.75
CA PRO A 333 -2.95 -1.62 -11.35
C PRO A 333 -3.03 -2.85 -10.43
N PHE A 334 -2.31 -2.80 -9.32
CA PHE A 334 -2.43 -3.74 -8.20
C PHE A 334 -2.22 -3.01 -6.88
N VAL A 335 -2.52 -3.65 -5.75
CA VAL A 335 -2.46 -3.00 -4.44
C VAL A 335 -1.22 -3.44 -3.68
N ALA A 336 -0.45 -2.47 -3.18
CA ALA A 336 0.66 -2.67 -2.27
C ALA A 336 0.34 -2.14 -0.85
N ASP A 337 1.15 -2.53 0.15
CA ASP A 337 0.93 -2.26 1.57
C ASP A 337 2.06 -1.45 2.20
N ASN A 338 1.86 -1.03 3.45
CA ASN A 338 2.84 -0.32 4.27
C ASN A 338 2.74 -0.69 5.76
N ALA A 339 2.62 -1.99 6.07
CA ALA A 339 2.38 -2.53 7.41
C ALA A 339 1.07 -2.00 8.03
N CYS A 340 -0.01 -2.17 7.31
CA CYS A 340 -1.34 -1.71 7.69
C CYS A 340 -1.94 -2.51 8.86
N VAL A 341 -2.68 -1.82 9.74
CA VAL A 341 -3.61 -2.45 10.69
C VAL A 341 -4.86 -2.97 9.96
N PRO A 342 -5.63 -3.94 10.52
CA PRO A 342 -6.70 -4.62 9.80
C PRO A 342 -7.70 -3.72 9.08
N ILE A 343 -8.14 -2.63 9.70
CA ILE A 343 -9.10 -1.70 9.06
C ILE A 343 -8.51 -1.02 7.81
N LEU A 344 -7.22 -0.72 7.80
CA LEU A 344 -6.52 -0.18 6.63
C LEU A 344 -6.32 -1.25 5.56
N VAL A 345 -6.09 -2.50 5.95
CA VAL A 345 -6.06 -3.64 5.03
C VAL A 345 -7.40 -3.77 4.30
N ASP A 346 -8.54 -3.47 4.97
CA ASP A 346 -9.85 -3.54 4.32
C ASP A 346 -10.13 -2.36 3.36
N TRP A 347 -9.55 -1.19 3.58
CA TRP A 347 -9.50 -0.14 2.55
C TRP A 347 -8.77 -0.63 1.29
N ASN A 348 -7.61 -1.25 1.47
CA ASN A 348 -6.84 -1.85 0.37
C ASN A 348 -7.60 -2.99 -0.33
N LYS A 349 -8.28 -3.88 0.42
CA LYS A 349 -9.11 -4.97 -0.15
C LYS A 349 -10.26 -4.44 -1.00
N ASN A 350 -10.88 -3.33 -0.59
CA ASN A 350 -11.97 -2.72 -1.38
C ASN A 350 -11.48 -2.27 -2.77
N VAL A 351 -10.26 -1.80 -2.88
CA VAL A 351 -9.64 -1.49 -4.17
C VAL A 351 -9.21 -2.78 -4.88
N ALA A 352 -8.39 -3.62 -4.25
CA ALA A 352 -7.83 -4.82 -4.86
C ALA A 352 -8.89 -5.80 -5.39
N GLY A 353 -9.97 -6.00 -4.64
CA GLY A 353 -11.07 -6.87 -5.03
C GLY A 353 -11.86 -6.36 -6.24
N ARG A 354 -11.72 -5.08 -6.60
CA ARG A 354 -12.42 -4.43 -7.71
C ARG A 354 -11.55 -4.15 -8.92
N LEU A 355 -10.24 -4.33 -8.80
CA LEU A 355 -9.31 -4.29 -9.92
C LEU A 355 -9.41 -5.57 -10.77
N PRO A 356 -8.98 -5.56 -12.05
CA PRO A 356 -8.87 -6.77 -12.84
C PRO A 356 -7.90 -7.78 -12.21
N ALA A 357 -8.06 -9.06 -12.53
CA ALA A 357 -7.09 -10.08 -12.15
C ALA A 357 -5.71 -9.74 -12.72
N PHE A 358 -4.66 -10.01 -11.95
CA PHE A 358 -3.30 -9.76 -12.44
C PHE A 358 -2.85 -10.91 -13.36
N PRO A 359 -2.20 -10.63 -14.49
CA PRO A 359 -1.75 -11.67 -15.43
C PRO A 359 -0.95 -12.79 -14.75
N GLY A 360 -1.27 -14.03 -15.05
CA GLY A 360 -0.70 -15.23 -14.44
C GLY A 360 -1.40 -15.69 -13.15
N LEU A 361 -2.28 -14.84 -12.55
CA LEU A 361 -3.03 -15.16 -11.33
C LEU A 361 -4.53 -15.32 -11.63
N LYS A 362 -5.21 -16.14 -10.82
CA LYS A 362 -6.68 -16.29 -10.86
C LYS A 362 -7.39 -15.28 -9.94
N GLY A 363 -6.82 -14.11 -9.74
CA GLY A 363 -7.35 -13.05 -8.89
C GLY A 363 -6.48 -11.80 -8.87
N GLY A 364 -6.81 -10.86 -7.98
CA GLY A 364 -6.04 -9.63 -7.77
C GLY A 364 -4.79 -9.84 -6.92
N ILE A 365 -3.93 -8.83 -6.90
CA ILE A 365 -2.77 -8.75 -5.99
C ILE A 365 -3.09 -7.73 -4.89
N MET A 366 -2.81 -8.10 -3.65
CA MET A 366 -2.72 -7.19 -2.52
C MET A 366 -1.59 -7.62 -1.60
N GLU A 367 -0.50 -6.86 -1.60
CA GLU A 367 0.52 -7.02 -0.58
C GLU A 367 -0.08 -6.79 0.81
N THR A 368 0.31 -7.60 1.78
CA THR A 368 -0.03 -7.40 3.17
C THR A 368 1.09 -7.94 4.05
N ASN A 369 1.62 -7.08 4.91
CA ASN A 369 2.74 -7.39 5.80
C ASN A 369 2.51 -6.94 7.25
N GLY A 370 1.31 -6.49 7.59
CA GLY A 370 0.96 -6.08 8.96
C GLY A 370 1.10 -7.21 9.95
N ARG A 371 0.50 -8.37 9.70
CA ARG A 371 0.52 -9.53 10.58
C ARG A 371 1.93 -9.96 10.98
N GLU A 372 2.87 -9.96 10.04
CA GLU A 372 4.27 -10.35 10.25
C GLU A 372 5.02 -9.33 11.11
N ASN A 373 4.63 -8.07 11.05
CA ASN A 373 5.28 -6.99 11.78
C ASN A 373 4.72 -6.80 13.19
N TYR A 374 3.39 -6.83 13.38
CA TYR A 374 2.77 -6.70 14.72
C TYR A 374 2.85 -7.98 15.56
N GLY A 375 3.00 -9.14 14.92
CA GLY A 375 2.99 -10.43 15.57
C GLY A 375 1.59 -10.96 15.89
N VAL A 376 1.54 -12.25 16.23
CA VAL A 376 0.28 -13.02 16.30
C VAL A 376 -0.69 -12.48 17.36
N GLU A 377 -0.18 -12.11 18.54
CA GLU A 377 -1.04 -11.67 19.66
C GLU A 377 -1.66 -10.30 19.39
N ALA A 378 -0.84 -9.31 18.99
CA ALA A 378 -1.32 -7.97 18.65
C ALA A 378 -2.29 -8.03 17.45
N TRP A 379 -1.96 -8.81 16.42
CA TRP A 379 -2.83 -9.01 15.28
C TRP A 379 -4.19 -9.61 15.66
N ARG A 380 -4.20 -10.65 16.49
CA ARG A 380 -5.43 -11.27 16.98
C ARG A 380 -6.30 -10.30 17.79
N ARG A 381 -5.69 -9.47 18.65
CA ARG A 381 -6.39 -8.40 19.37
C ARG A 381 -7.04 -7.42 18.39
N MET A 382 -6.28 -6.90 17.40
CA MET A 382 -6.80 -5.97 16.39
C MET A 382 -7.97 -6.57 15.59
N LEU A 383 -7.90 -7.88 15.26
CA LEU A 383 -8.98 -8.58 14.57
C LEU A 383 -10.23 -8.75 15.45
N ALA A 384 -10.07 -8.99 16.75
CA ALA A 384 -11.18 -9.10 17.68
C ALA A 384 -11.92 -7.76 17.90
N GLU A 385 -11.22 -6.65 17.75
CA GLU A 385 -11.74 -5.29 17.86
C GLU A 385 -12.26 -4.74 16.52
N HIS A 386 -12.11 -5.49 15.42
CA HIS A 386 -12.53 -5.05 14.09
C HIS A 386 -14.06 -5.01 13.96
N PRO A 387 -14.66 -4.02 13.24
CA PRO A 387 -16.12 -3.94 13.06
C PRO A 387 -16.77 -5.21 12.53
N CYS A 388 -16.03 -5.99 11.73
CA CYS A 388 -16.45 -7.28 11.19
C CYS A 388 -15.71 -8.46 11.84
N ALA A 389 -15.45 -8.39 13.17
CA ALA A 389 -14.75 -9.46 13.87
C ALA A 389 -15.34 -10.86 13.56
N GLY A 390 -14.47 -11.82 13.27
CA GLY A 390 -14.86 -13.17 12.88
C GLY A 390 -15.24 -13.35 11.40
N ALA A 391 -15.25 -12.30 10.60
CA ALA A 391 -15.50 -12.43 9.17
C ALA A 391 -14.34 -13.14 8.45
N ARG A 392 -14.67 -14.02 7.50
CA ARG A 392 -13.71 -14.87 6.80
C ARG A 392 -12.66 -14.11 6.01
N TRP A 393 -13.02 -12.95 5.48
CA TRP A 393 -12.10 -12.11 4.69
C TRP A 393 -11.02 -11.38 5.51
N LEU A 394 -11.08 -11.44 6.85
CA LEU A 394 -10.11 -10.71 7.70
C LEU A 394 -8.73 -11.38 7.71
N GLU A 395 -8.67 -12.70 7.54
CA GLU A 395 -7.42 -13.45 7.48
C GLU A 395 -7.28 -14.19 6.14
N PRO A 396 -6.06 -14.30 5.60
CA PRO A 396 -5.85 -15.05 4.36
C PRO A 396 -6.02 -16.55 4.59
N GLU A 397 -6.67 -17.20 3.63
CA GLU A 397 -6.82 -18.66 3.54
C GLU A 397 -6.19 -19.15 2.23
N GLY A 398 -5.38 -20.19 2.28
CA GLY A 398 -4.73 -20.74 1.08
C GLY A 398 -3.91 -19.72 0.29
N GLY A 399 -3.25 -18.79 0.99
CA GLY A 399 -2.39 -17.77 0.41
C GLY A 399 -3.11 -16.53 -0.15
N GLY A 400 -4.42 -16.41 0.07
CA GLY A 400 -5.19 -15.25 -0.38
C GLY A 400 -6.36 -14.91 0.52
N PHE A 401 -6.89 -13.70 0.38
CA PHE A 401 -8.15 -13.31 1.00
C PHE A 401 -9.33 -13.78 0.17
N VAL A 402 -10.32 -14.38 0.83
CA VAL A 402 -11.55 -14.85 0.19
C VAL A 402 -12.60 -13.75 0.31
N LEU A 403 -12.83 -13.03 -0.78
CA LEU A 403 -13.78 -11.92 -0.85
C LEU A 403 -15.11 -12.42 -1.44
N GLN A 404 -16.04 -12.78 -0.56
CA GLN A 404 -17.39 -13.21 -0.94
C GLN A 404 -18.35 -12.01 -1.03
N ASP A 405 -19.58 -12.23 -1.45
CA ASP A 405 -20.63 -11.21 -1.54
C ASP A 405 -20.82 -10.44 -0.23
N SER A 406 -20.65 -11.11 0.92
CA SER A 406 -20.72 -10.48 2.24
C SER A 406 -19.64 -9.42 2.47
N PHE A 407 -18.42 -9.59 1.91
CA PHE A 407 -17.39 -8.57 1.95
C PHE A 407 -17.81 -7.33 1.16
N TYR A 408 -18.30 -7.52 -0.06
CA TYR A 408 -18.71 -6.41 -0.93
C TYR A 408 -19.93 -5.67 -0.36
N ALA A 409 -20.90 -6.39 0.20
CA ALA A 409 -22.09 -5.82 0.83
C ALA A 409 -21.74 -5.00 2.09
N GLN A 410 -20.76 -5.44 2.88
CA GLN A 410 -20.32 -4.76 4.11
C GLN A 410 -19.10 -3.85 3.87
N SER A 411 -18.54 -3.88 2.65
CA SER A 411 -17.34 -3.12 2.29
C SER A 411 -16.15 -3.34 3.25
N GLY A 412 -15.99 -4.57 3.73
CA GLY A 412 -14.96 -4.92 4.71
C GLY A 412 -15.13 -4.22 6.07
N GLY A 413 -16.24 -3.55 6.34
CA GLY A 413 -16.48 -2.83 7.60
C GLY A 413 -15.93 -1.41 7.65
N ILE A 414 -15.37 -0.87 6.56
CA ILE A 414 -14.72 0.47 6.54
C ILE A 414 -15.70 1.63 6.81
N LEU A 415 -17.01 1.43 6.64
CA LEU A 415 -18.04 2.45 6.89
C LEU A 415 -18.58 2.43 8.33
N ALA A 416 -18.24 1.41 9.10
CA ALA A 416 -18.57 1.33 10.52
C ALA A 416 -17.56 2.12 11.37
N ASP A 417 -17.96 2.49 12.59
CA ASP A 417 -17.03 3.11 13.52
C ASP A 417 -16.07 2.04 14.08
N PRO A 418 -14.77 2.18 13.85
CA PRO A 418 -13.78 1.24 14.37
C PRO A 418 -13.62 1.48 15.89
N LYS A 419 -14.22 0.61 16.73
CA LYS A 419 -14.32 0.78 18.18
C LYS A 419 -13.03 1.17 18.89
N PRO A 420 -11.88 0.51 18.69
CA PRO A 420 -10.68 0.87 19.45
C PRO A 420 -10.22 2.29 19.15
N TYR A 421 -10.41 2.77 17.92
CA TYR A 421 -10.01 4.11 17.51
C TYR A 421 -11.04 5.17 17.88
N SER A 422 -12.33 4.88 17.78
CA SER A 422 -13.39 5.82 18.17
C SER A 422 -13.41 6.09 19.68
N GLU A 423 -12.93 5.13 20.49
CA GLU A 423 -12.87 5.24 21.94
C GLU A 423 -11.76 6.19 22.43
N LEU A 424 -10.74 6.47 21.63
CA LEU A 424 -9.70 7.44 21.94
C LEU A 424 -10.27 8.87 22.16
N PHE A 425 -11.42 9.18 21.57
CA PHE A 425 -12.09 10.48 21.68
C PHE A 425 -13.13 10.55 22.83
N ARG A 426 -13.25 9.51 23.62
CA ARG A 426 -14.11 9.50 24.81
C ARG A 426 -13.29 10.03 25.99
N VAL A 427 -13.45 11.29 26.28
CA VAL A 427 -12.94 11.94 27.51
C VAL A 427 -14.10 12.15 28.46
#